data_07371c4c10094853b1c9dfe9c412776e
#
_entry.id   07371c4c10094853b1c9dfe9c412776e
#
_cell.length_a   1.000
_cell.length_b   1.000
_cell.length_c   1.000
_cell.angle_alpha   90.00
_cell.angle_beta   90.00
_cell.angle_gamma   90.00
#
_symmetry.space_group_name_H-M   'P 1'
#
loop_
_entity.id
_entity.type
_entity.pdbx_description
1 polymer ?
#
loop_
_entity_poly.entity_id
_entity_poly.type
_entity_poly.pdbx_seq_one_letter_code
_entity_poly.pdbx_strand_id
1 'polypeptide(L)'
;GLVTRKRYGRYPFAIARLVWLLMTMPREVARIAVEADAWWRRACGELSDADAQTARFWLSHAAGRFFDLSVSHGVVTMLSPAVWGAVAALAHRYGDHDILLRLSGGYPAVEEVEMSARLFQVADGTLPLAAFLDAYGFRGPDEGEVSSRSWREDPAPLTGLLAAQRARPTASQSPATAVRSTRLGAERTLLSRMPFALRPFARFAFALAARIVPLRETSKAACLGKPIDVCRAAARRLGHHLAAQGIVADAEDVFFLTLDELSDPSQTDWKPLVAHRRALHQAYRQLDVAETFQGTPAVQARQDLQQEHVETLSGVGVSAGVVTGPCRVVTDPADTAAIAAGEIIVRHITDPAGTPIPSLAGAMTVDIVGILSHAAIIARELGVPCIVNTRIGSKALRTGMTVRMDGTRGTVTVLAGALLPASVTQM
;
A
#
# COMPACT_ATOMS: atom_id res chain seq x y z
N GLY A 1 30.93 19.24 -11.10
CA GLY A 1 31.09 17.88 -10.79
C GLY A 1 32.49 17.44 -10.45
N LEU A 2 32.81 17.27 -9.19
CA LEU A 2 34.07 16.66 -8.73
C LEU A 2 33.81 15.18 -8.42
N VAL A 3 33.86 14.33 -9.44
CA VAL A 3 34.06 12.88 -9.23
C VAL A 3 35.56 12.64 -9.22
N THR A 4 36.16 12.65 -8.03
CA THR A 4 37.59 12.40 -7.89
C THR A 4 37.92 10.93 -8.18
N ARG A 5 38.96 10.68 -8.95
CA ARG A 5 39.55 9.37 -9.35
C ARG A 5 39.71 8.34 -8.22
N LYS A 6 39.69 8.74 -6.94
CA LYS A 6 39.79 7.86 -5.76
C LYS A 6 38.54 6.95 -5.53
N ARG A 7 37.40 7.20 -6.18
CA ARG A 7 36.19 6.35 -6.01
C ARG A 7 36.19 5.08 -6.86
N TYR A 8 36.89 5.04 -7.99
CA TYR A 8 36.90 3.89 -8.89
C TYR A 8 37.56 2.63 -8.33
N GLY A 9 38.57 2.77 -7.43
CA GLY A 9 39.21 1.64 -6.76
C GLY A 9 38.32 0.85 -5.79
N ARG A 10 37.07 1.31 -5.50
CA ARG A 10 36.13 0.63 -4.61
C ARG A 10 35.03 -0.16 -5.35
N TYR A 11 34.98 -0.12 -6.66
CA TYR A 11 33.94 -0.80 -7.46
C TYR A 11 33.91 -2.33 -7.28
N PRO A 12 35.04 -3.06 -7.27
CA PRO A 12 34.98 -4.50 -7.07
C PRO A 12 34.42 -4.87 -5.69
N PHE A 13 34.72 -4.10 -4.65
CA PHE A 13 34.14 -4.28 -3.32
C PHE A 13 32.64 -3.92 -3.31
N ALA A 14 32.20 -2.92 -4.06
CA ALA A 14 30.79 -2.55 -4.16
C ALA A 14 29.96 -3.64 -4.87
N ILE A 15 30.50 -4.24 -5.94
CA ILE A 15 29.87 -5.37 -6.63
C ILE A 15 29.80 -6.61 -5.73
N ALA A 16 30.92 -6.95 -5.07
CA ALA A 16 30.95 -8.07 -4.13
C ALA A 16 29.94 -7.87 -2.98
N ARG A 17 29.84 -6.64 -2.46
CA ARG A 17 28.86 -6.27 -1.44
C ARG A 17 27.42 -6.36 -1.94
N LEU A 18 27.15 -5.92 -3.18
CA LEU A 18 25.84 -6.05 -3.80
C LEU A 18 25.44 -7.52 -3.97
N VAL A 19 26.34 -8.37 -4.47
CA VAL A 19 26.11 -9.81 -4.61
C VAL A 19 25.86 -10.42 -3.22
N TRP A 20 26.67 -10.07 -2.23
CA TRP A 20 26.47 -10.53 -0.85
C TRP A 20 25.10 -10.10 -0.30
N LEU A 21 24.69 -8.85 -0.50
CA LEU A 21 23.37 -8.37 -0.10
C LEU A 21 22.26 -9.16 -0.79
N LEU A 22 22.32 -9.36 -2.10
CA LEU A 22 21.33 -10.13 -2.84
C LEU A 22 21.21 -11.59 -2.36
N MET A 23 22.32 -12.17 -1.89
CA MET A 23 22.34 -13.54 -1.37
C MET A 23 21.82 -13.65 0.06
N THR A 24 22.09 -12.66 0.91
CA THR A 24 21.78 -12.69 2.35
C THR A 24 20.42 -12.06 2.68
N MET A 25 19.99 -11.08 1.88
CA MET A 25 18.77 -10.30 2.10
C MET A 25 17.51 -11.15 2.38
N PRO A 26 17.22 -12.25 1.64
CA PRO A 26 16.03 -13.05 1.92
C PRO A 26 16.03 -13.66 3.33
N ARG A 27 17.19 -14.10 3.80
CA ARG A 27 17.33 -14.66 5.16
C ARG A 27 17.20 -13.57 6.22
N GLU A 28 17.80 -12.40 5.94
CA GLU A 28 17.75 -11.25 6.84
C GLU A 28 16.33 -10.71 6.98
N VAL A 29 15.60 -10.54 5.88
CA VAL A 29 14.19 -10.12 5.91
C VAL A 29 13.32 -11.13 6.65
N ALA A 30 13.54 -12.43 6.43
CA ALA A 30 12.80 -13.48 7.14
C ALA A 30 13.08 -13.43 8.66
N ARG A 31 14.34 -13.22 9.06
CA ARG A 31 14.71 -13.04 10.48
C ARG A 31 14.04 -11.81 11.09
N ILE A 32 14.12 -10.67 10.40
CA ILE A 32 13.48 -9.41 10.83
C ILE A 32 11.96 -9.62 10.97
N ALA A 33 11.31 -10.32 10.03
CA ALA A 33 9.88 -10.56 10.08
C ALA A 33 9.46 -11.36 11.32
N VAL A 34 10.19 -12.41 11.67
CA VAL A 34 9.92 -13.23 12.87
C VAL A 34 10.16 -12.42 14.14
N GLU A 35 11.28 -11.69 14.23
CA GLU A 35 11.61 -10.85 15.38
C GLU A 35 10.61 -9.70 15.56
N ALA A 36 10.18 -9.07 14.46
CA ALA A 36 9.20 -8.00 14.49
C ALA A 36 7.82 -8.51 14.93
N ASP A 37 7.43 -9.72 14.52
CA ASP A 37 6.17 -10.33 14.94
C ASP A 37 6.13 -10.61 16.45
N ALA A 38 7.16 -11.26 16.97
CA ALA A 38 7.28 -11.55 18.39
C ALA A 38 7.32 -10.26 19.24
N TRP A 39 8.08 -9.27 18.80
CA TRP A 39 8.17 -7.97 19.43
C TRP A 39 6.84 -7.20 19.43
N TRP A 40 6.14 -7.17 18.29
CA TRP A 40 4.85 -6.52 18.16
C TRP A 40 3.79 -7.13 19.08
N ARG A 41 3.68 -8.47 19.11
CA ARG A 41 2.75 -9.18 20.00
C ARG A 41 3.02 -8.86 21.47
N ARG A 42 4.30 -8.88 21.87
CA ARG A 42 4.71 -8.52 23.21
C ARG A 42 4.32 -7.07 23.55
N ALA A 43 4.64 -6.12 22.68
CA ALA A 43 4.33 -4.71 22.89
C ALA A 43 2.82 -4.47 23.03
N CYS A 44 2.01 -5.07 22.14
CA CYS A 44 0.54 -4.96 22.22
C CYS A 44 -0.02 -5.56 23.51
N GLY A 45 0.54 -6.70 23.97
CA GLY A 45 0.13 -7.29 25.26
C GLY A 45 0.47 -6.41 26.46
N GLU A 46 1.68 -5.85 26.49
CA GLU A 46 2.10 -4.96 27.60
C GLU A 46 1.35 -3.61 27.58
N LEU A 47 0.93 -3.14 26.39
CA LEU A 47 0.21 -1.87 26.25
C LEU A 47 -1.27 -1.96 26.64
N SER A 48 -1.86 -3.15 26.74
CA SER A 48 -3.30 -3.30 27.03
C SER A 48 -3.70 -2.60 28.35
N ASP A 49 -2.87 -2.75 29.38
CA ASP A 49 -3.10 -2.20 30.71
C ASP A 49 -1.96 -1.28 31.20
N ALA A 50 -1.14 -0.78 30.25
CA ALA A 50 0.05 0.01 30.56
C ALA A 50 -0.29 1.30 31.33
N ASP A 51 0.56 1.66 32.29
CA ASP A 51 0.60 3.00 32.88
C ASP A 51 1.24 4.02 31.92
N ALA A 52 1.23 5.29 32.32
CA ALA A 52 1.79 6.36 31.49
C ALA A 52 3.30 6.21 31.25
N GLN A 53 4.05 5.67 32.20
CA GLN A 53 5.49 5.46 32.07
C GLN A 53 5.78 4.35 31.04
N THR A 54 5.09 3.24 31.14
CA THR A 54 5.18 2.10 30.21
C THR A 54 4.75 2.53 28.79
N ALA A 55 3.68 3.33 28.68
CA ALA A 55 3.23 3.85 27.39
C ALA A 55 4.29 4.77 26.75
N ARG A 56 4.93 5.68 27.51
CA ARG A 56 6.04 6.50 27.02
C ARG A 56 7.24 5.66 26.59
N PHE A 57 7.60 4.65 27.38
CA PHE A 57 8.69 3.73 27.02
C PHE A 57 8.42 3.07 25.67
N TRP A 58 7.23 2.47 25.47
CA TRP A 58 6.88 1.80 24.22
C TRP A 58 6.79 2.77 23.05
N LEU A 59 6.28 3.99 23.24
CA LEU A 59 6.22 5.01 22.19
C LEU A 59 7.63 5.37 21.68
N SER A 60 8.54 5.71 22.57
CA SER A 60 9.92 6.04 22.22
C SER A 60 10.67 4.86 21.63
N HIS A 61 10.49 3.65 22.18
CA HIS A 61 11.12 2.44 21.71
C HIS A 61 10.62 2.04 20.31
N ALA A 62 9.31 2.14 20.06
CA ALA A 62 8.73 1.83 18.76
C ALA A 62 9.14 2.84 17.68
N ALA A 63 9.19 4.13 18.02
CA ALA A 63 9.70 5.17 17.12
C ALA A 63 11.17 4.92 16.75
N GLY A 64 12.05 4.63 17.72
CA GLY A 64 13.44 4.26 17.46
C GLY A 64 13.54 3.03 16.56
N ARG A 65 12.78 1.98 16.86
CA ARG A 65 12.75 0.76 16.05
C ARG A 65 12.23 0.99 14.62
N PHE A 66 11.27 1.87 14.43
CA PHE A 66 10.80 2.27 13.10
C PHE A 66 11.94 2.88 12.28
N PHE A 67 12.72 3.81 12.84
CA PHE A 67 13.84 4.44 12.14
C PHE A 67 14.95 3.42 11.82
N ASP A 68 15.31 2.56 12.77
CA ASP A 68 16.36 1.55 12.58
C ASP A 68 15.98 0.54 11.47
N LEU A 69 14.73 0.06 11.48
CA LEU A 69 14.26 -0.93 10.51
C LEU A 69 13.92 -0.31 9.15
N SER A 70 13.56 0.98 9.10
CA SER A 70 13.27 1.68 7.83
C SER A 70 14.47 1.67 6.88
N VAL A 71 15.70 1.68 7.40
CA VAL A 71 16.94 1.54 6.61
C VAL A 71 16.97 0.18 5.90
N SER A 72 16.62 -0.91 6.60
CA SER A 72 16.58 -2.25 6.01
C SER A 72 15.52 -2.36 4.93
N HIS A 73 14.33 -1.81 5.16
CA HIS A 73 13.29 -1.71 4.14
C HIS A 73 13.72 -0.85 2.94
N GLY A 74 14.42 0.27 3.19
CA GLY A 74 14.97 1.14 2.14
C GLY A 74 15.94 0.40 1.21
N VAL A 75 16.82 -0.43 1.76
CA VAL A 75 17.73 -1.27 0.95
C VAL A 75 16.95 -2.25 0.06
N VAL A 76 15.95 -2.95 0.61
CA VAL A 76 15.09 -3.86 -0.18
C VAL A 76 14.35 -3.11 -1.27
N THR A 77 13.79 -1.93 -0.95
CA THR A 77 13.06 -1.08 -1.88
C THR A 77 13.93 -0.57 -3.03
N MET A 78 15.21 -0.34 -2.79
CA MET A 78 16.18 0.05 -3.82
C MET A 78 16.63 -1.14 -4.70
N LEU A 79 16.80 -2.32 -4.10
CA LEU A 79 17.26 -3.51 -4.82
C LEU A 79 16.18 -4.15 -5.70
N SER A 80 14.94 -4.16 -5.24
CA SER A 80 13.82 -4.80 -5.95
C SER A 80 13.60 -4.24 -7.36
N PRO A 81 13.51 -2.90 -7.58
CA PRO A 81 13.43 -2.34 -8.92
C PRO A 81 14.66 -2.60 -9.80
N ALA A 82 15.86 -2.65 -9.21
CA ALA A 82 17.08 -2.94 -9.96
C ALA A 82 17.08 -4.37 -10.51
N VAL A 83 16.66 -5.34 -9.70
CA VAL A 83 16.51 -6.74 -10.12
C VAL A 83 15.40 -6.89 -11.16
N TRP A 84 14.26 -6.24 -10.92
CA TRP A 84 13.15 -6.22 -11.89
C TRP A 84 13.56 -5.56 -13.20
N GLY A 85 14.36 -4.48 -13.16
CA GLY A 85 14.87 -3.78 -14.33
C GLY A 85 15.66 -4.70 -15.29
N ALA A 86 16.40 -5.67 -14.75
CA ALA A 86 17.07 -6.67 -15.58
C ALA A 86 16.08 -7.58 -16.34
N VAL A 87 15.00 -8.02 -15.66
CA VAL A 87 13.92 -8.80 -16.30
C VAL A 87 13.19 -7.97 -17.35
N ALA A 88 12.87 -6.72 -17.03
CA ALA A 88 12.21 -5.80 -17.93
C ALA A 88 13.04 -5.51 -19.19
N ALA A 89 14.36 -5.31 -19.03
CA ALA A 89 15.28 -5.11 -20.17
C ALA A 89 15.31 -6.32 -21.12
N LEU A 90 15.27 -7.55 -20.57
CA LEU A 90 15.18 -8.77 -21.38
C LEU A 90 13.82 -8.84 -22.12
N ALA A 91 12.72 -8.49 -21.44
CA ALA A 91 11.39 -8.45 -22.05
C ALA A 91 11.30 -7.39 -23.16
N HIS A 92 11.85 -6.21 -22.96
CA HIS A 92 11.93 -5.18 -24.01
C HIS A 92 12.79 -5.58 -25.21
N ARG A 93 13.86 -6.34 -24.98
CA ARG A 93 14.79 -6.73 -26.05
C ARG A 93 14.31 -7.93 -26.87
N TYR A 94 13.65 -8.91 -26.26
CA TYR A 94 13.32 -10.22 -26.84
C TYR A 94 11.83 -10.56 -26.79
N GLY A 95 11.02 -9.75 -26.12
CA GLY A 95 9.59 -9.93 -25.97
C GLY A 95 8.78 -8.78 -26.55
N ASP A 96 7.64 -8.54 -25.95
CA ASP A 96 6.70 -7.48 -26.24
C ASP A 96 6.07 -6.96 -24.93
N HIS A 97 5.20 -5.96 -25.03
CA HIS A 97 4.54 -5.37 -23.87
C HIS A 97 3.66 -6.39 -23.09
N ASP A 98 3.02 -7.30 -23.80
CA ASP A 98 2.20 -8.35 -23.18
C ASP A 98 3.05 -9.33 -22.34
N ILE A 99 4.21 -9.74 -22.86
CA ILE A 99 5.18 -10.55 -22.11
C ILE A 99 5.66 -9.81 -20.85
N LEU A 100 5.96 -8.51 -20.95
CA LEU A 100 6.37 -7.70 -19.81
C LEU A 100 5.30 -7.68 -18.72
N LEU A 101 4.03 -7.45 -19.09
CA LEU A 101 2.91 -7.47 -18.14
C LEU A 101 2.75 -8.85 -17.47
N ARG A 102 2.84 -9.93 -18.23
CA ARG A 102 2.74 -11.30 -17.69
C ARG A 102 3.91 -11.67 -16.78
N LEU A 103 5.10 -11.14 -17.01
CA LEU A 103 6.27 -11.35 -16.14
C LEU A 103 6.18 -10.56 -14.83
N SER A 104 5.33 -9.56 -14.74
CA SER A 104 5.31 -8.63 -13.62
C SER A 104 4.50 -9.09 -12.40
N GLY A 105 3.76 -10.22 -12.47
CA GLY A 105 2.97 -10.81 -11.39
C GLY A 105 3.28 -12.29 -11.16
N GLY A 106 2.58 -12.93 -10.22
CA GLY A 106 2.69 -14.35 -9.92
C GLY A 106 3.96 -14.73 -9.17
N TYR A 107 4.49 -13.79 -8.35
CA TYR A 107 5.60 -14.05 -7.47
C TYR A 107 5.14 -14.80 -6.20
N PRO A 108 5.98 -15.71 -5.64
CA PRO A 108 5.62 -16.46 -4.45
C PRO A 108 5.64 -15.58 -3.19
N ALA A 109 4.82 -15.96 -2.18
CA ALA A 109 4.86 -15.38 -0.83
C ALA A 109 4.71 -13.86 -0.76
N VAL A 110 3.79 -13.28 -1.53
CA VAL A 110 3.39 -11.89 -1.37
C VAL A 110 2.40 -11.82 -0.20
N GLU A 111 2.77 -11.13 0.86
CA GLU A 111 2.03 -11.08 2.14
C GLU A 111 0.58 -10.61 1.97
N GLU A 112 0.35 -9.63 1.11
CA GLU A 112 -0.99 -9.11 0.83
C GLU A 112 -1.91 -10.12 0.14
N VAL A 113 -1.36 -11.01 -0.69
CA VAL A 113 -2.11 -12.09 -1.31
C VAL A 113 -2.51 -13.12 -0.27
N GLU A 114 -1.61 -13.46 0.65
CA GLU A 114 -1.90 -14.35 1.77
C GLU A 114 -2.93 -13.74 2.71
N MET A 115 -2.80 -12.46 3.04
CA MET A 115 -3.77 -11.73 3.85
C MET A 115 -5.16 -11.75 3.20
N SER A 116 -5.26 -11.49 1.89
CA SER A 116 -6.52 -11.55 1.16
C SER A 116 -7.12 -12.97 1.19
N ALA A 117 -6.30 -14.01 1.01
CA ALA A 117 -6.76 -15.40 1.09
C ALA A 117 -7.29 -15.76 2.50
N ARG A 118 -6.61 -15.29 3.55
CA ARG A 118 -7.07 -15.49 4.94
C ARG A 118 -8.34 -14.69 5.25
N LEU A 119 -8.51 -13.51 4.67
CA LEU A 119 -9.75 -12.75 4.79
C LEU A 119 -10.93 -13.49 4.14
N PHE A 120 -10.69 -14.19 3.02
CA PHE A 120 -11.69 -15.10 2.43
C PHE A 120 -12.05 -16.24 3.40
N GLN A 121 -11.07 -16.83 4.07
CA GLN A 121 -11.32 -17.88 5.07
C GLN A 121 -12.12 -17.35 6.28
N VAL A 122 -11.96 -16.08 6.64
CA VAL A 122 -12.83 -15.45 7.66
C VAL A 122 -14.25 -15.26 7.10
N ALA A 123 -14.38 -14.87 5.83
CA ALA A 123 -15.69 -14.65 5.21
C ALA A 123 -16.49 -15.95 5.07
N ASP A 124 -15.84 -17.07 4.76
CA ASP A 124 -16.49 -18.39 4.62
C ASP A 124 -16.59 -19.16 5.97
N GLY A 125 -16.04 -18.60 7.07
CA GLY A 125 -16.11 -19.16 8.41
C GLY A 125 -15.08 -20.25 8.71
N THR A 126 -14.13 -20.55 7.81
CA THR A 126 -13.06 -21.55 8.03
C THR A 126 -11.93 -21.03 8.91
N LEU A 127 -11.78 -19.70 9.04
CA LEU A 127 -10.84 -19.05 9.94
C LEU A 127 -11.58 -18.08 10.90
N PRO A 128 -11.36 -18.14 12.23
CA PRO A 128 -11.88 -17.15 13.15
C PRO A 128 -11.30 -15.75 12.89
N LEU A 129 -12.11 -14.69 13.01
CA LEU A 129 -11.65 -13.29 12.87
C LEU A 129 -10.50 -12.98 13.83
N ALA A 130 -10.54 -13.49 15.07
CA ALA A 130 -9.46 -13.31 16.03
C ALA A 130 -8.11 -13.82 15.51
N ALA A 131 -8.08 -14.99 14.87
CA ALA A 131 -6.84 -15.53 14.29
C ALA A 131 -6.33 -14.70 13.10
N PHE A 132 -7.24 -14.06 12.34
CA PHE A 132 -6.86 -13.10 11.32
C PHE A 132 -6.26 -11.82 11.94
N LEU A 133 -6.89 -11.26 12.97
CA LEU A 133 -6.41 -10.07 13.67
C LEU A 133 -5.08 -10.31 14.40
N ASP A 134 -4.84 -11.51 14.92
CA ASP A 134 -3.55 -11.92 15.48
C ASP A 134 -2.39 -11.86 14.49
N ALA A 135 -2.67 -12.06 13.20
CA ALA A 135 -1.67 -12.02 12.15
C ALA A 135 -1.56 -10.65 11.47
N TYR A 136 -2.70 -10.00 11.22
CA TYR A 136 -2.81 -8.80 10.37
C TYR A 136 -3.45 -7.60 11.09
N GLY A 137 -3.72 -7.68 12.37
CA GLY A 137 -4.38 -6.62 13.13
C GLY A 137 -3.61 -5.30 13.21
N PHE A 138 -2.29 -5.30 12.91
CA PHE A 138 -1.49 -4.09 12.80
C PHE A 138 -1.85 -3.22 11.59
N ARG A 139 -2.53 -3.81 10.61
CA ARG A 139 -3.02 -3.10 9.42
C ARG A 139 -4.27 -2.30 9.74
N GLY A 140 -4.60 -1.38 8.89
CA GLY A 140 -5.80 -0.52 9.06
C GLY A 140 -5.88 0.55 7.98
N PRO A 141 -6.97 1.29 7.88
CA PRO A 141 -7.05 2.46 7.01
C PRO A 141 -5.90 3.43 7.30
N ASP A 142 -5.34 4.04 6.26
CA ASP A 142 -4.20 4.96 6.36
C ASP A 142 -3.02 4.36 7.15
N GLU A 143 -2.55 3.17 6.72
CA GLU A 143 -1.55 2.37 7.44
C GLU A 143 -0.27 3.16 7.80
N GLY A 144 0.10 4.16 6.99
CA GLY A 144 1.25 5.04 7.23
C GLY A 144 1.00 6.16 8.23
N GLU A 145 -0.25 6.45 8.59
CA GLU A 145 -0.64 7.54 9.48
C GLU A 145 -0.77 7.04 10.94
N VAL A 146 0.02 7.62 11.84
CA VAL A 146 0.06 7.18 13.25
C VAL A 146 -1.27 7.44 13.97
N SER A 147 -2.00 8.49 13.60
CA SER A 147 -3.31 8.83 14.21
C SER A 147 -4.45 7.93 13.73
N SER A 148 -4.29 7.16 12.64
CA SER A 148 -5.32 6.22 12.20
C SER A 148 -5.49 5.05 13.17
N ARG A 149 -6.57 4.27 13.05
CA ARG A 149 -6.80 3.07 13.86
C ARG A 149 -6.47 1.82 13.08
N SER A 150 -5.74 0.92 13.72
CA SER A 150 -5.50 -0.41 13.16
C SER A 150 -6.73 -1.31 13.32
N TRP A 151 -6.80 -2.39 12.53
CA TRP A 151 -7.90 -3.37 12.67
C TRP A 151 -7.92 -4.08 14.03
N ARG A 152 -6.79 -4.13 14.72
CA ARG A 152 -6.72 -4.61 16.10
C ARG A 152 -7.42 -3.66 17.06
N GLU A 153 -7.31 -2.35 16.83
CA GLU A 153 -7.94 -1.30 17.65
C GLU A 153 -9.41 -1.08 17.27
N ASP A 154 -9.72 -1.17 15.96
CA ASP A 154 -11.07 -1.06 15.43
C ASP A 154 -11.27 -2.00 14.24
N PRO A 155 -11.90 -3.17 14.43
CA PRO A 155 -12.18 -4.11 13.36
C PRO A 155 -13.42 -3.75 12.51
N ALA A 156 -14.16 -2.69 12.84
CA ALA A 156 -15.40 -2.33 12.13
C ALA A 156 -15.24 -2.18 10.60
N PRO A 157 -14.15 -1.59 10.07
CA PRO A 157 -13.93 -1.51 8.62
C PRO A 157 -13.87 -2.86 7.91
N LEU A 158 -13.48 -3.94 8.61
CA LEU A 158 -13.47 -5.29 8.03
C LEU A 158 -14.89 -5.85 7.81
N THR A 159 -15.88 -5.37 8.52
CA THR A 159 -17.25 -5.90 8.46
C THR A 159 -17.85 -5.74 7.06
N GLY A 160 -17.67 -4.57 6.44
CA GLY A 160 -18.10 -4.30 5.07
C GLY A 160 -17.38 -5.17 4.04
N LEU A 161 -16.06 -5.32 4.19
CA LEU A 161 -15.24 -6.16 3.33
C LEU A 161 -15.66 -7.64 3.42
N LEU A 162 -15.90 -8.15 4.62
CA LEU A 162 -16.37 -9.52 4.83
C LEU A 162 -17.77 -9.75 4.25
N ALA A 163 -18.68 -8.79 4.40
CA ALA A 163 -20.02 -8.87 3.80
C ALA A 163 -19.95 -8.89 2.27
N ALA A 164 -19.16 -8.01 1.66
CA ALA A 164 -18.94 -7.97 0.21
C ALA A 164 -18.28 -9.25 -0.32
N GLN A 165 -17.37 -9.85 0.44
CA GLN A 165 -16.74 -11.12 0.10
C GLN A 165 -17.73 -12.30 0.13
N ARG A 166 -18.60 -12.36 1.15
CA ARG A 166 -19.65 -13.39 1.25
C ARG A 166 -20.66 -13.33 0.12
N ALA A 167 -20.91 -12.13 -0.42
CA ALA A 167 -21.81 -11.94 -1.54
C ALA A 167 -21.23 -12.40 -2.90
N ARG A 168 -19.93 -12.70 -2.98
CA ARG A 168 -19.31 -13.21 -4.22
C ARG A 168 -19.69 -14.67 -4.47
N PRO A 169 -20.03 -15.03 -5.72
CA PRO A 169 -20.08 -16.43 -6.10
C PRO A 169 -18.69 -17.05 -5.92
N THR A 170 -18.63 -18.24 -5.36
CA THR A 170 -17.39 -19.00 -5.13
C THR A 170 -16.64 -19.19 -6.45
N ALA A 171 -15.65 -18.36 -6.72
CA ALA A 171 -14.77 -18.55 -7.87
C ALA A 171 -13.80 -19.71 -7.54
N SER A 172 -13.90 -20.78 -8.31
CA SER A 172 -13.32 -22.10 -8.04
C SER A 172 -11.81 -22.23 -8.19
N GLN A 173 -11.05 -21.18 -8.38
CA GLN A 173 -9.58 -21.25 -8.41
C GLN A 173 -8.96 -20.01 -7.77
N SER A 174 -7.92 -20.20 -6.95
CA SER A 174 -7.11 -19.09 -6.44
C SER A 174 -6.50 -18.33 -7.62
N PRO A 175 -6.83 -17.01 -7.78
CA PRO A 175 -6.26 -16.20 -8.85
C PRO A 175 -4.72 -16.27 -8.89
N ALA A 176 -4.08 -16.38 -7.75
CA ALA A 176 -2.63 -16.47 -7.60
C ALA A 176 -2.01 -17.66 -8.37
N THR A 177 -2.68 -18.81 -8.42
CA THR A 177 -2.20 -19.99 -9.19
C THR A 177 -2.24 -19.70 -10.68
N ALA A 178 -3.31 -19.08 -11.18
CA ALA A 178 -3.45 -18.73 -12.59
C ALA A 178 -2.41 -17.67 -13.00
N VAL A 179 -2.21 -16.64 -12.18
CA VAL A 179 -1.22 -15.57 -12.43
C VAL A 179 0.20 -16.15 -12.45
N ARG A 180 0.53 -17.04 -11.50
CA ARG A 180 1.82 -17.76 -11.49
C ARG A 180 2.04 -18.58 -12.74
N SER A 181 1.04 -19.33 -13.20
CA SER A 181 1.15 -20.14 -14.43
C SER A 181 1.37 -19.25 -15.66
N THR A 182 0.71 -18.11 -15.72
CA THR A 182 0.86 -17.08 -16.76
C THR A 182 2.29 -16.53 -16.80
N ARG A 183 2.88 -16.19 -15.64
CA ARG A 183 4.27 -15.75 -15.54
C ARG A 183 5.25 -16.82 -16.04
N LEU A 184 5.12 -18.04 -15.56
CA LEU A 184 5.99 -19.15 -15.97
C LEU A 184 5.86 -19.46 -17.48
N GLY A 185 4.68 -19.28 -18.05
CA GLY A 185 4.46 -19.32 -19.51
C GLY A 185 5.21 -18.23 -20.25
N ALA A 186 5.13 -16.98 -19.75
CA ALA A 186 5.84 -15.83 -20.32
C ALA A 186 7.37 -16.00 -20.25
N GLU A 187 7.92 -16.53 -19.12
CA GLU A 187 9.35 -16.86 -18.98
C GLU A 187 9.79 -17.86 -20.05
N ARG A 188 9.01 -18.93 -20.27
CA ARG A 188 9.30 -19.94 -21.31
C ARG A 188 9.27 -19.32 -22.72
N THR A 189 8.26 -18.50 -23.00
CA THR A 189 8.13 -17.81 -24.30
C THR A 189 9.30 -16.87 -24.53
N LEU A 190 9.69 -16.09 -23.53
CA LEU A 190 10.84 -15.19 -23.65
C LEU A 190 12.14 -15.95 -23.89
N LEU A 191 12.38 -17.03 -23.14
CA LEU A 191 13.56 -17.88 -23.32
C LEU A 191 13.61 -18.51 -24.71
N SER A 192 12.48 -18.91 -25.31
CA SER A 192 12.46 -19.49 -26.67
C SER A 192 12.88 -18.47 -27.74
N ARG A 193 12.59 -17.18 -27.54
CA ARG A 193 12.96 -16.08 -28.44
C ARG A 193 14.41 -15.61 -28.27
N MET A 194 15.10 -16.04 -27.20
CA MET A 194 16.45 -15.59 -26.88
C MET A 194 17.54 -16.50 -27.48
N PRO A 195 18.70 -15.91 -27.83
CA PRO A 195 19.90 -16.69 -28.17
C PRO A 195 20.26 -17.67 -27.06
N PHE A 196 20.65 -18.89 -27.42
CA PHE A 196 20.95 -19.97 -26.48
C PHE A 196 21.97 -19.56 -25.39
N ALA A 197 23.01 -18.83 -25.78
CA ALA A 197 24.06 -18.37 -24.86
C ALA A 197 23.57 -17.43 -23.76
N LEU A 198 22.46 -16.69 -23.96
CA LEU A 198 21.90 -15.76 -22.98
C LEU A 198 20.84 -16.40 -22.05
N ARG A 199 20.35 -17.57 -22.38
CA ARG A 199 19.29 -18.26 -21.59
C ARG A 199 19.68 -18.55 -20.14
N PRO A 200 20.93 -18.95 -19.81
CA PRO A 200 21.34 -19.13 -18.42
C PRO A 200 21.26 -17.85 -17.60
N PHE A 201 21.68 -16.72 -18.19
CA PHE A 201 21.57 -15.41 -17.55
C PHE A 201 20.12 -14.98 -17.30
N ALA A 202 19.24 -15.18 -18.29
CA ALA A 202 17.82 -14.88 -18.13
C ALA A 202 17.16 -15.75 -17.05
N ARG A 203 17.47 -17.05 -16.99
CA ARG A 203 16.99 -17.95 -15.91
C ARG A 203 17.44 -17.47 -14.55
N PHE A 204 18.69 -17.04 -14.43
CA PHE A 204 19.23 -16.49 -13.19
C PHE A 204 18.49 -15.18 -12.80
N ALA A 205 18.25 -14.28 -13.76
CA ALA A 205 17.50 -13.05 -13.52
C ALA A 205 16.05 -13.33 -13.05
N PHE A 206 15.35 -14.29 -13.67
CA PHE A 206 14.01 -14.70 -13.24
C PHE A 206 14.00 -15.32 -11.83
N ALA A 207 14.95 -16.21 -11.53
CA ALA A 207 15.08 -16.80 -10.21
C ALA A 207 15.40 -15.76 -9.13
N LEU A 208 16.26 -14.79 -9.46
CA LEU A 208 16.60 -13.68 -8.57
C LEU A 208 15.39 -12.76 -8.33
N ALA A 209 14.64 -12.40 -9.39
CA ALA A 209 13.44 -11.61 -9.29
C ALA A 209 12.38 -12.31 -8.42
N ALA A 210 12.15 -13.61 -8.64
CA ALA A 210 11.21 -14.40 -7.83
C ALA A 210 11.59 -14.45 -6.34
N ARG A 211 12.86 -14.23 -6.02
CA ARG A 211 13.37 -14.24 -4.64
C ARG A 211 13.38 -12.87 -3.98
N ILE A 212 13.65 -11.81 -4.75
CA ILE A 212 13.87 -10.45 -4.22
C ILE A 212 12.61 -9.57 -4.27
N VAL A 213 11.82 -9.67 -5.36
CA VAL A 213 10.65 -8.80 -5.55
C VAL A 213 9.63 -8.91 -4.40
N PRO A 214 9.28 -10.11 -3.90
CA PRO A 214 8.32 -10.25 -2.78
C PRO A 214 8.81 -9.66 -1.45
N LEU A 215 10.15 -9.61 -1.25
CA LEU A 215 10.71 -9.14 0.02
C LEU A 215 10.33 -7.70 0.36
N ARG A 216 9.99 -6.91 -0.65
CA ARG A 216 9.58 -5.52 -0.45
C ARG A 216 8.32 -5.44 0.42
N GLU A 217 7.31 -6.26 0.14
CA GLU A 217 6.06 -6.24 0.88
C GLU A 217 6.23 -6.86 2.29
N THR A 218 6.95 -7.98 2.40
CA THR A 218 7.27 -8.59 3.69
C THR A 218 8.09 -7.65 4.58
N SER A 219 9.10 -6.98 4.03
CA SER A 219 9.91 -6.02 4.80
C SER A 219 9.11 -4.78 5.19
N LYS A 220 8.15 -4.32 4.37
CA LYS A 220 7.28 -3.20 4.69
C LYS A 220 6.44 -3.50 5.93
N ALA A 221 5.76 -4.63 5.98
CA ALA A 221 4.95 -5.03 7.13
C ALA A 221 5.79 -5.15 8.41
N ALA A 222 6.95 -5.80 8.32
CA ALA A 222 7.83 -6.04 9.47
C ALA A 222 8.56 -4.77 9.95
N CYS A 223 9.05 -3.96 9.01
CA CYS A 223 9.92 -2.82 9.32
C CYS A 223 9.15 -1.52 9.57
N LEU A 224 7.98 -1.35 8.97
CA LEU A 224 7.20 -0.13 9.06
C LEU A 224 5.85 -0.37 9.75
N GLY A 225 5.02 -1.27 9.25
CA GLY A 225 3.65 -1.45 9.71
C GLY A 225 3.55 -1.80 11.19
N LYS A 226 4.29 -2.82 11.65
CA LYS A 226 4.26 -3.24 13.06
C LYS A 226 4.82 -2.20 14.03
N PRO A 227 5.96 -1.53 13.75
CA PRO A 227 6.41 -0.41 14.58
C PRO A 227 5.42 0.76 14.64
N ILE A 228 4.79 1.13 13.53
CA ILE A 228 3.76 2.18 13.51
C ILE A 228 2.56 1.78 14.38
N ASP A 229 2.09 0.52 14.32
CA ASP A 229 0.97 0.07 15.14
C ASP A 229 1.27 0.12 16.64
N VAL A 230 2.51 -0.22 17.04
CA VAL A 230 2.94 -0.04 18.45
C VAL A 230 2.99 1.43 18.82
N CYS A 231 3.48 2.32 17.92
CA CYS A 231 3.44 3.77 18.16
C CYS A 231 2.01 4.27 18.37
N ARG A 232 1.05 3.81 17.55
CA ARG A 232 -0.38 4.15 17.69
C ARG A 232 -0.93 3.76 19.05
N ALA A 233 -0.74 2.49 19.39
CA ALA A 233 -1.24 1.94 20.66
C ALA A 233 -0.64 2.65 21.87
N ALA A 234 0.68 2.88 21.85
CA ALA A 234 1.39 3.56 22.93
C ALA A 234 0.98 5.03 23.05
N ALA A 235 0.86 5.74 21.92
CA ALA A 235 0.41 7.13 21.89
C ALA A 235 -1.01 7.28 22.46
N ARG A 236 -1.96 6.44 22.01
CA ARG A 236 -3.35 6.49 22.53
C ARG A 236 -3.41 6.13 24.01
N ARG A 237 -2.67 5.10 24.41
CA ARG A 237 -2.62 4.75 25.84
C ARG A 237 -2.10 5.90 26.68
N LEU A 238 -1.03 6.57 26.26
CA LEU A 238 -0.52 7.79 26.88
C LEU A 238 -1.56 8.92 26.84
N GLY A 239 -2.23 9.13 25.71
CA GLY A 239 -3.28 10.12 25.54
C GLY A 239 -4.42 9.94 26.53
N HIS A 240 -4.87 8.71 26.80
CA HIS A 240 -5.87 8.43 27.84
C HIS A 240 -5.40 8.87 29.24
N HIS A 241 -4.12 8.64 29.58
CA HIS A 241 -3.58 9.08 30.87
C HIS A 241 -3.48 10.61 30.94
N LEU A 242 -3.04 11.27 29.86
CA LEU A 242 -2.94 12.74 29.81
C LEU A 242 -4.31 13.41 29.86
N ALA A 243 -5.32 12.84 29.22
CA ALA A 243 -6.69 13.32 29.27
C ALA A 243 -7.29 13.15 30.67
N ALA A 244 -7.07 12.00 31.33
CA ALA A 244 -7.52 11.77 32.72
C ALA A 244 -6.88 12.73 33.72
N GLN A 245 -5.67 13.23 33.44
CA GLN A 245 -4.97 14.25 34.24
C GLN A 245 -5.36 15.68 33.85
N GLY A 246 -6.19 15.87 32.82
CA GLY A 246 -6.61 17.18 32.33
C GLY A 246 -5.51 17.96 31.57
N ILE A 247 -4.40 17.30 31.18
CA ILE A 247 -3.27 17.89 30.44
C ILE A 247 -3.64 18.14 28.97
N VAL A 248 -4.42 17.21 28.38
CA VAL A 248 -5.07 17.36 27.07
C VAL A 248 -6.58 17.27 27.23
N ALA A 249 -7.37 17.67 26.24
CA ALA A 249 -8.83 17.62 26.31
C ALA A 249 -9.37 16.21 25.94
N ASP A 250 -8.73 15.55 25.01
CA ASP A 250 -9.10 14.23 24.49
C ASP A 250 -7.86 13.36 24.31
N ALA A 251 -8.02 12.04 24.36
CA ALA A 251 -6.91 11.11 24.17
C ALA A 251 -6.25 11.23 22.80
N GLU A 252 -7.02 11.52 21.75
CA GLU A 252 -6.51 11.68 20.37
C GLU A 252 -5.72 12.99 20.18
N ASP A 253 -5.77 13.93 21.15
CA ASP A 253 -4.96 15.16 21.15
C ASP A 253 -3.46 14.87 21.14
N VAL A 254 -3.05 13.71 21.63
CA VAL A 254 -1.66 13.25 21.66
C VAL A 254 -1.01 13.27 20.27
N PHE A 255 -1.77 13.08 19.20
CA PHE A 255 -1.27 13.08 17.82
C PHE A 255 -0.96 14.49 17.26
N PHE A 256 -1.28 15.53 18.00
CA PHE A 256 -0.85 16.90 17.73
C PHE A 256 0.42 17.29 18.50
N LEU A 257 1.01 16.37 19.27
CA LEU A 257 2.22 16.58 20.05
C LEU A 257 3.40 15.82 19.44
N THR A 258 4.59 16.37 19.57
CA THR A 258 5.83 15.72 19.14
C THR A 258 6.29 14.67 20.15
N LEU A 259 7.17 13.76 19.73
CA LEU A 259 7.75 12.76 20.64
C LEU A 259 8.52 13.42 21.81
N ASP A 260 9.22 14.53 21.55
CA ASP A 260 9.97 15.27 22.58
C ASP A 260 9.01 15.87 23.62
N GLU A 261 7.90 16.47 23.17
CA GLU A 261 6.86 17.01 24.05
C GLU A 261 6.20 15.91 24.90
N LEU A 262 5.90 14.75 24.30
CA LEU A 262 5.32 13.61 25.00
C LEU A 262 6.29 12.96 26.00
N SER A 263 7.59 13.14 25.80
CA SER A 263 8.64 12.65 26.69
C SER A 263 8.87 13.56 27.89
N ASP A 264 8.43 14.83 27.84
CA ASP A 264 8.59 15.79 28.92
C ASP A 264 7.40 15.69 29.91
N PRO A 265 7.60 15.17 31.14
CA PRO A 265 6.54 15.06 32.14
C PRO A 265 6.28 16.40 32.85
N SER A 266 7.05 17.45 32.62
CA SER A 266 6.95 18.73 33.34
C SER A 266 5.79 19.61 32.86
N GLN A 267 5.26 19.37 31.68
CA GLN A 267 4.17 20.13 31.10
C GLN A 267 2.81 19.70 31.69
N THR A 268 2.04 20.69 32.10
CA THR A 268 0.76 20.49 32.79
C THR A 268 -0.47 20.87 31.95
N ASP A 269 -0.29 21.58 30.84
CA ASP A 269 -1.39 21.98 29.96
C ASP A 269 -0.92 22.10 28.49
N TRP A 270 -1.33 21.15 27.66
CA TRP A 270 -1.09 21.14 26.21
C TRP A 270 -2.27 21.67 25.39
N LYS A 271 -3.42 21.94 26.01
CA LYS A 271 -4.67 22.29 25.29
C LYS A 271 -4.54 23.48 24.35
N PRO A 272 -3.87 24.60 24.71
CA PRO A 272 -3.72 25.73 23.81
C PRO A 272 -2.89 25.39 22.57
N LEU A 273 -1.80 24.62 22.75
CA LEU A 273 -0.92 24.19 21.65
C LEU A 273 -1.64 23.23 20.71
N VAL A 274 -2.36 22.24 21.26
CA VAL A 274 -3.17 21.30 20.49
C VAL A 274 -4.24 22.00 19.68
N ALA A 275 -4.97 22.96 20.30
CA ALA A 275 -5.99 23.75 19.60
C ALA A 275 -5.39 24.51 18.40
N HIS A 276 -4.24 25.16 18.60
CA HIS A 276 -3.53 25.85 17.53
C HIS A 276 -3.12 24.90 16.40
N ARG A 277 -2.48 23.77 16.71
CA ARG A 277 -2.02 22.80 15.72
C ARG A 277 -3.18 22.13 14.98
N ARG A 278 -4.29 21.88 15.66
CA ARG A 278 -5.52 21.35 15.06
C ARG A 278 -6.09 22.35 14.04
N ALA A 279 -6.14 23.63 14.37
CA ALA A 279 -6.58 24.69 13.46
C ALA A 279 -5.67 24.77 12.21
N LEU A 280 -4.35 24.74 12.40
CA LEU A 280 -3.38 24.69 11.29
C LEU A 280 -3.57 23.46 10.41
N HIS A 281 -3.73 22.27 10.99
CA HIS A 281 -3.97 21.03 10.26
C HIS A 281 -5.25 21.13 9.41
N GLN A 282 -6.32 21.66 9.98
CA GLN A 282 -7.57 21.89 9.23
C GLN A 282 -7.38 22.89 8.08
N ALA A 283 -6.63 23.97 8.30
CA ALA A 283 -6.32 24.93 7.25
C ALA A 283 -5.49 24.30 6.13
N TYR A 284 -4.46 23.49 6.47
CA TYR A 284 -3.62 22.81 5.48
C TYR A 284 -4.38 21.76 4.66
N ARG A 285 -5.37 21.12 5.22
CA ARG A 285 -6.24 20.17 4.47
C ARG A 285 -7.05 20.83 3.35
N GLN A 286 -7.19 22.17 3.36
CA GLN A 286 -7.86 22.93 2.31
C GLN A 286 -6.90 23.39 1.20
N LEU A 287 -5.63 22.98 1.29
CA LEU A 287 -4.60 23.38 0.34
C LEU A 287 -4.16 22.17 -0.51
N ASP A 288 -3.92 22.43 -1.78
CA ASP A 288 -3.27 21.51 -2.70
C ASP A 288 -1.84 22.02 -3.00
N VAL A 289 -0.90 21.10 -3.02
CA VAL A 289 0.50 21.35 -3.37
C VAL A 289 0.85 20.45 -4.55
N ALA A 290 1.59 20.97 -5.53
CA ALA A 290 2.04 20.18 -6.66
C ALA A 290 2.89 18.98 -6.17
N GLU A 291 2.57 17.77 -6.64
CA GLU A 291 3.25 16.53 -6.23
C GLU A 291 4.72 16.47 -6.68
N THR A 292 5.01 17.13 -7.80
CA THR A 292 6.37 17.28 -8.34
C THR A 292 6.65 18.74 -8.56
N PHE A 293 7.68 19.26 -7.92
CA PHE A 293 8.07 20.66 -8.06
C PHE A 293 9.60 20.80 -8.00
N GLN A 294 10.08 21.91 -8.49
CA GLN A 294 11.48 22.33 -8.37
C GLN A 294 11.53 23.65 -7.59
N GLY A 295 12.31 23.69 -6.53
CA GLY A 295 12.33 24.81 -5.59
C GLY A 295 11.19 24.76 -4.58
N THR A 296 10.58 25.92 -4.26
CA THR A 296 9.44 26.01 -3.33
C THR A 296 8.14 25.75 -4.09
N PRO A 297 7.29 24.79 -3.65
CA PRO A 297 6.04 24.53 -4.33
C PRO A 297 5.07 25.70 -4.20
N ALA A 298 4.32 25.97 -5.26
CA ALA A 298 3.17 26.85 -5.19
C ALA A 298 2.04 26.14 -4.41
N VAL A 299 1.55 26.82 -3.39
CA VAL A 299 0.40 26.36 -2.61
C VAL A 299 -0.86 26.98 -3.23
N GLN A 300 -1.87 26.16 -3.50
CA GLN A 300 -3.14 26.58 -4.06
C GLN A 300 -4.28 26.14 -3.14
N ALA A 301 -5.37 26.90 -3.10
CA ALA A 301 -6.58 26.41 -2.46
C ALA A 301 -7.07 25.18 -3.21
N ARG A 302 -7.49 24.15 -2.46
CA ARG A 302 -8.08 22.95 -3.04
C ARG A 302 -9.28 23.37 -3.89
N GLN A 303 -9.15 23.21 -5.19
CA GLN A 303 -10.24 23.45 -6.11
C GLN A 303 -11.00 22.15 -6.30
N ASP A 304 -12.30 22.19 -6.02
CA ASP A 304 -13.21 21.22 -6.61
C ASP A 304 -13.20 21.49 -8.11
N LEU A 305 -12.37 20.75 -8.85
CA LEU A 305 -12.33 20.88 -10.30
C LEU A 305 -13.73 20.56 -10.82
N GLN A 306 -14.49 21.62 -11.14
CA GLN A 306 -15.72 21.50 -11.91
C GLN A 306 -15.32 21.03 -13.30
N GLN A 307 -15.83 19.92 -13.66
CA GLN A 307 -15.37 18.98 -14.63
C GLN A 307 -15.50 19.45 -16.07
N GLU A 308 -14.40 19.36 -16.79
CA GLU A 308 -14.43 19.08 -18.23
C GLU A 308 -15.02 17.69 -18.42
N HIS A 309 -15.91 17.55 -19.38
CA HIS A 309 -16.52 16.28 -19.75
C HIS A 309 -15.41 15.39 -20.36
N VAL A 310 -14.92 14.43 -19.58
CA VAL A 310 -13.85 13.54 -20.02
C VAL A 310 -14.47 12.27 -20.60
N GLU A 311 -14.39 12.09 -21.90
CA GLU A 311 -14.86 10.86 -22.56
C GLU A 311 -13.90 9.69 -22.33
N THR A 312 -12.61 9.96 -22.28
CA THR A 312 -11.57 8.93 -22.13
C THR A 312 -10.43 9.44 -21.27
N LEU A 313 -10.05 8.67 -20.29
CA LEU A 313 -8.84 8.85 -19.49
C LEU A 313 -7.75 7.91 -19.98
N SER A 314 -6.51 8.39 -19.98
CA SER A 314 -5.33 7.60 -20.30
C SER A 314 -4.39 7.50 -19.10
N GLY A 315 -3.80 6.34 -18.93
CA GLY A 315 -2.79 6.06 -17.91
C GLY A 315 -1.85 4.95 -18.37
N VAL A 316 -1.20 4.29 -17.44
CA VAL A 316 -0.32 3.16 -17.70
C VAL A 316 -1.02 1.87 -17.30
N GLY A 317 -1.26 0.97 -18.25
CA GLY A 317 -1.76 -0.37 -17.98
C GLY A 317 -0.72 -1.20 -17.23
N VAL A 318 -1.07 -1.71 -16.06
CA VAL A 318 -0.15 -2.47 -15.18
C VAL A 318 -0.63 -3.88 -14.87
N SER A 319 -1.90 -4.17 -15.07
CA SER A 319 -2.47 -5.51 -15.01
C SER A 319 -3.48 -5.66 -16.14
N ALA A 320 -3.29 -6.68 -16.97
CA ALA A 320 -4.05 -6.87 -18.21
C ALA A 320 -5.51 -7.27 -17.95
N GLY A 321 -6.37 -6.94 -18.90
CA GLY A 321 -7.78 -7.30 -18.92
C GLY A 321 -8.69 -6.14 -19.29
N VAL A 322 -9.92 -6.47 -19.71
CA VAL A 322 -10.94 -5.49 -20.06
C VAL A 322 -12.19 -5.75 -19.23
N VAL A 323 -12.69 -4.72 -18.56
CA VAL A 323 -13.90 -4.79 -17.74
C VAL A 323 -14.80 -3.61 -18.08
N THR A 324 -16.09 -3.88 -18.17
CA THR A 324 -17.14 -2.85 -18.31
C THR A 324 -18.10 -2.97 -17.15
N GLY A 325 -18.38 -1.87 -16.49
CA GLY A 325 -19.26 -1.85 -15.33
C GLY A 325 -19.31 -0.50 -14.63
N PRO A 326 -20.09 -0.43 -13.54
CA PRO A 326 -20.16 0.79 -12.73
C PRO A 326 -18.82 1.05 -12.03
N CYS A 327 -18.42 2.31 -12.00
CA CYS A 327 -17.26 2.70 -11.22
C CYS A 327 -17.67 3.25 -9.85
N ARG A 328 -16.77 3.11 -8.89
CA ARG A 328 -16.86 3.68 -7.54
C ARG A 328 -15.63 4.48 -7.23
N VAL A 329 -15.81 5.77 -6.95
CA VAL A 329 -14.75 6.65 -6.48
C VAL A 329 -14.66 6.52 -4.96
N VAL A 330 -13.52 6.05 -4.47
CA VAL A 330 -13.23 5.86 -3.04
C VAL A 330 -12.26 6.95 -2.60
N THR A 331 -12.76 7.92 -1.87
CA THR A 331 -11.98 9.06 -1.36
C THR A 331 -11.46 8.84 0.05
N ASP A 332 -12.23 8.15 0.89
CA ASP A 332 -11.83 7.78 2.24
C ASP A 332 -11.41 6.30 2.27
N PRO A 333 -10.18 5.98 2.67
CA PRO A 333 -9.74 4.59 2.83
C PRO A 333 -10.57 3.77 3.82
N ALA A 334 -11.23 4.41 4.78
CA ALA A 334 -12.09 3.74 5.75
C ALA A 334 -13.48 3.38 5.19
N ASP A 335 -13.93 4.04 4.11
CA ASP A 335 -15.24 3.79 3.50
C ASP A 335 -15.20 2.57 2.56
N THR A 336 -15.01 1.40 3.15
CA THR A 336 -15.00 0.11 2.45
C THR A 336 -16.37 -0.57 2.45
N ALA A 337 -17.29 -0.15 3.30
CA ALA A 337 -18.58 -0.79 3.50
C ALA A 337 -19.52 -0.65 2.28
N ALA A 338 -19.32 0.37 1.46
CA ALA A 338 -20.16 0.65 0.30
C ALA A 338 -19.67 -0.03 -1.00
N ILE A 339 -18.55 -0.76 -0.99
CA ILE A 339 -17.96 -1.38 -2.18
C ILE A 339 -18.76 -2.64 -2.54
N ALA A 340 -19.33 -2.64 -3.74
CA ALA A 340 -19.97 -3.84 -4.29
C ALA A 340 -18.96 -4.69 -5.08
N ALA A 341 -19.14 -6.01 -5.03
CA ALA A 341 -18.28 -6.93 -5.75
C ALA A 341 -18.38 -6.70 -7.28
N GLY A 342 -17.23 -6.59 -7.94
CA GLY A 342 -17.15 -6.41 -9.39
C GLY A 342 -17.18 -4.95 -9.86
N GLU A 343 -17.34 -3.96 -8.99
CA GLU A 343 -17.23 -2.55 -9.36
C GLU A 343 -15.81 -2.20 -9.84
N ILE A 344 -15.73 -1.17 -10.68
CA ILE A 344 -14.44 -0.58 -11.10
C ILE A 344 -14.04 0.48 -10.08
N ILE A 345 -13.04 0.18 -9.28
CA ILE A 345 -12.62 1.06 -8.19
C ILE A 345 -11.70 2.17 -8.72
N VAL A 346 -12.02 3.40 -8.35
CA VAL A 346 -11.27 4.61 -8.72
C VAL A 346 -10.72 5.25 -7.45
N ARG A 347 -9.40 5.42 -7.37
CA ARG A 347 -8.73 6.05 -6.22
C ARG A 347 -7.72 7.09 -6.67
N HIS A 348 -7.54 8.12 -5.84
CA HIS A 348 -6.46 9.08 -6.05
C HIS A 348 -5.09 8.43 -5.79
N ILE A 349 -4.94 7.81 -4.63
CA ILE A 349 -3.77 7.03 -4.22
C ILE A 349 -4.24 5.76 -3.51
N THR A 350 -3.41 4.73 -3.50
CA THR A 350 -3.70 3.51 -2.71
C THR A 350 -2.80 3.44 -1.49
N ASP A 351 -3.38 3.00 -0.39
CA ASP A 351 -2.63 2.59 0.78
C ASP A 351 -2.67 1.05 0.93
N PRO A 352 -1.72 0.47 1.70
CA PRO A 352 -1.61 -0.97 1.88
C PRO A 352 -2.81 -1.62 2.57
N ALA A 353 -3.49 -0.90 3.45
CA ALA A 353 -4.68 -1.43 4.12
C ALA A 353 -5.89 -1.56 3.19
N GLY A 354 -5.90 -0.80 2.09
CA GLY A 354 -6.85 -0.99 1.00
C GLY A 354 -6.64 -2.27 0.20
N THR A 355 -5.67 -3.13 0.54
CA THR A 355 -5.37 -4.38 -0.19
C THR A 355 -6.55 -5.34 -0.33
N PRO A 356 -7.46 -5.50 0.63
CA PRO A 356 -8.66 -6.30 0.42
C PRO A 356 -9.61 -5.74 -0.64
N ILE A 357 -9.58 -4.45 -0.90
CA ILE A 357 -10.43 -3.79 -1.92
C ILE A 357 -10.18 -4.34 -3.34
N PRO A 358 -8.93 -4.45 -3.83
CA PRO A 358 -8.66 -5.07 -5.12
C PRO A 358 -9.20 -6.49 -5.27
N SER A 359 -9.27 -7.26 -4.17
CA SER A 359 -9.83 -8.62 -4.24
C SER A 359 -11.34 -8.64 -4.50
N LEU A 360 -12.05 -7.54 -4.24
CA LEU A 360 -13.47 -7.37 -4.53
C LEU A 360 -13.71 -6.69 -5.88
N ALA A 361 -12.76 -5.89 -6.35
CA ALA A 361 -12.88 -5.09 -7.55
C ALA A 361 -13.00 -5.95 -8.82
N GLY A 362 -13.81 -5.51 -9.76
CA GLY A 362 -13.76 -5.99 -11.14
C GLY A 362 -12.55 -5.47 -11.90
N ALA A 363 -12.17 -4.21 -11.62
CA ALA A 363 -10.98 -3.55 -12.12
C ALA A 363 -10.62 -2.37 -11.22
N MET A 364 -9.42 -1.79 -11.38
CA MET A 364 -8.96 -0.67 -10.56
C MET A 364 -8.22 0.39 -11.38
N THR A 365 -8.50 1.67 -11.10
CA THR A 365 -7.70 2.79 -11.62
C THR A 365 -7.24 3.69 -10.49
N VAL A 366 -5.98 4.17 -10.59
CA VAL A 366 -5.33 5.00 -9.58
C VAL A 366 -4.64 6.18 -10.23
N ASP A 367 -4.86 7.39 -9.68
CA ASP A 367 -4.36 8.62 -10.30
C ASP A 367 -2.85 8.76 -10.18
N ILE A 368 -2.31 8.52 -8.99
CA ILE A 368 -0.93 8.85 -8.66
C ILE A 368 -0.25 7.63 -8.08
N VAL A 369 0.35 6.84 -8.96
CA VAL A 369 1.29 5.79 -8.57
C VAL A 369 2.12 5.34 -9.76
N GLY A 370 3.33 4.83 -9.51
CA GLY A 370 4.18 4.24 -10.54
C GLY A 370 3.84 2.78 -10.84
N ILE A 371 4.42 2.26 -11.91
CA ILE A 371 4.27 0.86 -12.37
C ILE A 371 4.75 -0.20 -11.37
N LEU A 372 5.54 0.21 -10.38
CA LEU A 372 6.06 -0.62 -9.29
C LEU A 372 5.39 -0.27 -7.94
N SER A 373 4.27 0.46 -7.98
CA SER A 373 3.52 0.78 -6.77
C SER A 373 2.89 -0.46 -6.13
N HIS A 374 2.52 -0.33 -4.88
CA HIS A 374 1.78 -1.35 -4.14
C HIS A 374 0.49 -1.77 -4.89
N ALA A 375 -0.30 -0.81 -5.36
CA ALA A 375 -1.51 -1.07 -6.16
C ALA A 375 -1.24 -1.93 -7.38
N ALA A 376 -0.18 -1.59 -8.14
CA ALA A 376 0.19 -2.32 -9.33
C ALA A 376 0.63 -3.76 -9.02
N ILE A 377 1.38 -3.96 -7.92
CA ILE A 377 1.81 -5.29 -7.47
C ILE A 377 0.60 -6.13 -7.12
N ILE A 378 -0.28 -5.62 -6.25
CA ILE A 378 -1.44 -6.37 -5.78
C ILE A 378 -2.43 -6.67 -6.91
N ALA A 379 -2.71 -5.70 -7.79
CA ALA A 379 -3.59 -5.94 -8.93
C ALA A 379 -3.08 -7.07 -9.84
N ARG A 380 -1.76 -7.13 -10.07
CA ARG A 380 -1.13 -8.22 -10.84
C ARG A 380 -1.24 -9.56 -10.15
N GLU A 381 -0.94 -9.60 -8.84
CA GLU A 381 -0.98 -10.85 -8.07
C GLU A 381 -2.40 -11.41 -7.93
N LEU A 382 -3.40 -10.52 -7.88
CA LEU A 382 -4.82 -10.90 -7.82
C LEU A 382 -5.44 -11.10 -9.22
N GLY A 383 -4.71 -10.77 -10.30
CA GLY A 383 -5.23 -10.85 -11.66
C GLY A 383 -6.36 -9.83 -11.94
N VAL A 384 -6.39 -8.73 -11.20
CA VAL A 384 -7.39 -7.66 -11.37
C VAL A 384 -6.87 -6.65 -12.40
N PRO A 385 -7.60 -6.35 -13.47
CA PRO A 385 -7.22 -5.32 -14.43
C PRO A 385 -6.95 -3.98 -13.74
N CYS A 386 -5.82 -3.35 -14.05
CA CYS A 386 -5.42 -2.13 -13.36
C CYS A 386 -4.72 -1.12 -14.28
N ILE A 387 -5.10 0.14 -14.11
CA ILE A 387 -4.49 1.29 -14.74
C ILE A 387 -3.96 2.22 -13.64
N VAL A 388 -2.74 2.71 -13.80
CA VAL A 388 -2.13 3.68 -12.89
C VAL A 388 -1.78 4.96 -13.63
N ASN A 389 -1.54 6.04 -12.88
CA ASN A 389 -1.16 7.34 -13.41
C ASN A 389 -2.21 7.95 -14.37
N THR A 390 -3.49 7.83 -14.00
CA THR A 390 -4.60 8.50 -14.70
C THR A 390 -4.69 10.00 -14.36
N ARG A 391 -3.97 10.45 -13.33
CA ARG A 391 -3.80 11.84 -12.87
C ARG A 391 -5.06 12.47 -12.31
N ILE A 392 -6.18 12.35 -13.00
CA ILE A 392 -7.46 13.01 -12.67
C ILE A 392 -8.64 12.05 -12.58
N GLY A 393 -8.42 10.74 -12.62
CA GLY A 393 -9.51 9.74 -12.64
C GLY A 393 -10.49 9.91 -11.47
N SER A 394 -9.97 10.11 -10.25
CA SER A 394 -10.79 10.32 -9.06
C SER A 394 -11.57 11.65 -9.06
N LYS A 395 -11.13 12.61 -9.87
CA LYS A 395 -11.78 13.91 -10.03
C LYS A 395 -12.76 13.93 -11.22
N ALA A 396 -12.44 13.19 -12.30
CA ALA A 396 -13.22 13.15 -13.54
C ALA A 396 -14.37 12.13 -13.51
N LEU A 397 -14.19 11.01 -12.80
CA LEU A 397 -15.20 9.96 -12.68
C LEU A 397 -16.05 10.17 -11.42
N ARG A 398 -17.28 9.66 -11.46
CA ARG A 398 -18.20 9.68 -10.32
C ARG A 398 -18.73 8.29 -10.06
N THR A 399 -18.96 7.97 -8.81
CA THR A 399 -19.63 6.73 -8.40
C THR A 399 -20.95 6.54 -9.16
N GLY A 400 -21.13 5.36 -9.73
CA GLY A 400 -22.30 5.00 -10.54
C GLY A 400 -22.15 5.22 -12.04
N MET A 401 -21.10 5.93 -12.52
CA MET A 401 -20.84 6.00 -13.97
C MET A 401 -20.47 4.62 -14.51
N THR A 402 -20.99 4.29 -15.69
CA THR A 402 -20.59 3.08 -16.40
C THR A 402 -19.37 3.37 -17.27
N VAL A 403 -18.28 2.66 -17.02
CA VAL A 403 -17.02 2.83 -17.74
C VAL A 403 -16.53 1.50 -18.32
N ARG A 404 -15.80 1.59 -19.42
CA ARG A 404 -15.02 0.49 -19.99
C ARG A 404 -13.55 0.75 -19.69
N MET A 405 -12.94 -0.13 -18.93
CA MET A 405 -11.55 -0.07 -18.55
C MET A 405 -10.74 -1.14 -19.29
N ASP A 406 -9.64 -0.74 -19.95
CA ASP A 406 -8.69 -1.62 -20.62
C ASP A 406 -7.32 -1.54 -19.93
N GLY A 407 -7.09 -2.45 -18.99
CA GLY A 407 -5.84 -2.51 -18.21
C GLY A 407 -4.62 -2.93 -19.04
N THR A 408 -4.80 -3.42 -20.26
CA THR A 408 -3.71 -3.72 -21.19
C THR A 408 -3.26 -2.47 -21.95
N ARG A 409 -4.23 -1.65 -22.40
CA ARG A 409 -3.97 -0.42 -23.14
C ARG A 409 -3.80 0.82 -22.27
N GLY A 410 -4.23 0.75 -21.00
CA GLY A 410 -4.17 1.88 -20.07
C GLY A 410 -5.24 2.95 -20.35
N THR A 411 -6.44 2.55 -20.77
CA THR A 411 -7.53 3.48 -21.10
C THR A 411 -8.79 3.21 -20.30
N VAL A 412 -9.47 4.28 -19.85
CA VAL A 412 -10.79 4.25 -19.24
C VAL A 412 -11.72 5.09 -20.10
N THR A 413 -12.75 4.50 -20.68
CA THR A 413 -13.74 5.18 -21.52
C THR A 413 -15.06 5.25 -20.80
N VAL A 414 -15.66 6.43 -20.70
CA VAL A 414 -16.99 6.63 -20.12
C VAL A 414 -18.03 6.23 -21.16
N LEU A 415 -18.89 5.28 -20.83
CA LEU A 415 -19.94 4.76 -21.71
C LEU A 415 -21.31 5.40 -21.42
N ALA A 416 -21.63 5.63 -20.16
CA ALA A 416 -22.84 6.31 -19.72
C ALA A 416 -22.56 7.06 -18.42
N GLY A 417 -22.90 8.33 -18.38
CA GLY A 417 -22.89 9.11 -17.14
C GLY A 417 -24.17 8.82 -16.36
N ALA A 418 -24.06 8.74 -15.03
CA ALA A 418 -25.23 8.89 -14.19
C ALA A 418 -25.73 10.33 -14.35
N LEU A 419 -26.79 10.53 -15.11
CA LEU A 419 -27.65 11.69 -14.92
C LEU A 419 -28.20 11.55 -13.50
N LEU A 420 -27.67 12.34 -12.56
CA LEU A 420 -28.34 12.48 -11.26
C LEU A 420 -29.79 12.86 -11.58
N PRO A 421 -30.79 12.20 -10.97
CA PRO A 421 -32.13 12.72 -11.05
C PRO A 421 -32.10 14.18 -10.56
N ALA A 422 -32.57 15.07 -11.39
CA ALA A 422 -32.71 16.48 -11.02
C ALA A 422 -33.32 16.52 -9.61
N SER A 423 -32.65 17.23 -8.72
CA SER A 423 -33.13 17.51 -7.39
C SER A 423 -34.61 17.80 -7.47
N VAL A 424 -35.41 16.97 -6.84
CA VAL A 424 -36.80 17.30 -6.57
C VAL A 424 -36.78 18.48 -5.62
N THR A 425 -36.78 19.67 -6.20
CA THR A 425 -37.23 20.87 -5.54
C THR A 425 -38.75 20.71 -5.39
N GLN A 426 -39.18 20.26 -4.25
CA GLN A 426 -40.59 20.43 -3.84
C GLN A 426 -40.61 21.23 -2.56
N MET A 427 -41.13 22.44 -2.78
CA MET A 427 -42.09 23.20 -2.00
C MET A 427 -42.09 23.02 -0.48
#